data_45dfc3c0eb8edcf64b9f37eb9cb805c0
#
_entry.id   45dfc3c0eb8edcf64b9f37eb9cb805c0
#
_cell.length_a   1.000
_cell.length_b   1.000
_cell.length_c   1.000
_cell.angle_alpha   90.00
_cell.angle_beta   90.00
_cell.angle_gamma   90.00
#
_symmetry.space_group_name_H-M   'P 1'
#
loop_
_entity.id
_entity.type
_entity.pdbx_description
1 polymer ?
#
loop_
_entity_poly.entity_id
_entity_poly.type
_entity_poly.pdbx_seq_one_letter_code
_entity_poly.pdbx_strand_id
1 'polypeptide(L)'
;MYTVSIETQVHALRPGDRLRYSGVDWDIKDYSTYQDPQGYQTEEWLLVSSGGSEYYLLREYDPSEEINSVTWYISNQLQNVSLYTPDFPKNPLQLTTLWKEMQVLNTPYPELKLFYKSYYFDSQTEGSYDSEGKTKSRITWDYWDKDHCVNLAIESFPNLQLEIYSTKIVKPEEFHNIQKGVSSERQVLRWKPELIIELIIALIFLSIGIFLMIFG
;
A
#
# COMPACT_ATOMS: atom_id res chain seq x y z
N MET A 1 -9.64 24.40 -28.67
CA MET A 1 -9.30 24.18 -27.26
C MET A 1 -8.84 22.71 -27.16
N TYR A 2 -7.56 22.45 -26.92
CA TYR A 2 -7.06 21.09 -26.83
C TYR A 2 -7.49 20.52 -25.48
N THR A 3 -8.31 19.49 -25.46
CA THR A 3 -8.67 18.77 -24.25
C THR A 3 -7.47 17.91 -23.87
N VAL A 4 -6.86 18.18 -22.72
CA VAL A 4 -5.79 17.35 -22.17
C VAL A 4 -6.36 15.97 -21.86
N SER A 5 -5.66 14.90 -22.27
CA SER A 5 -6.13 13.54 -22.02
C SER A 5 -6.23 13.27 -20.51
N ILE A 6 -7.11 12.35 -20.12
CA ILE A 6 -7.26 11.96 -18.71
C ILE A 6 -5.96 11.33 -18.20
N GLU A 7 -5.28 10.53 -18.99
CA GLU A 7 -3.98 9.96 -18.66
C GLU A 7 -2.95 11.04 -18.32
N THR A 8 -2.86 12.10 -19.16
CA THR A 8 -1.95 13.22 -18.87
C THR A 8 -2.33 13.94 -17.57
N GLN A 9 -3.62 14.04 -17.26
CA GLN A 9 -4.07 14.67 -16.02
C GLN A 9 -3.72 13.80 -14.80
N VAL A 10 -3.89 12.47 -14.88
CA VAL A 10 -3.54 11.52 -13.82
C VAL A 10 -2.03 11.51 -13.61
N HIS A 11 -1.24 11.44 -14.67
CA HIS A 11 0.23 11.48 -14.60
C HIS A 11 0.76 12.79 -13.97
N ALA A 12 0.04 13.90 -14.17
CA ALA A 12 0.41 15.19 -13.61
C ALA A 12 -0.03 15.39 -12.14
N LEU A 13 -0.56 14.37 -11.46
CA LEU A 13 -0.94 14.46 -10.05
C LEU A 13 0.26 14.72 -9.16
N ARG A 14 0.05 15.51 -8.10
CA ARG A 14 1.08 15.80 -7.09
C ARG A 14 0.42 15.89 -5.70
N PRO A 15 1.20 15.77 -4.63
CA PRO A 15 0.69 15.96 -3.27
C PRO A 15 -0.11 17.26 -3.14
N GLY A 16 -1.29 17.16 -2.54
CA GLY A 16 -2.25 18.26 -2.46
C GLY A 16 -3.37 18.22 -3.50
N ASP A 17 -3.24 17.42 -4.54
CA ASP A 17 -4.31 17.19 -5.51
C ASP A 17 -5.35 16.20 -4.98
N ARG A 18 -6.51 16.15 -5.66
CA ARG A 18 -7.59 15.21 -5.37
C ARG A 18 -8.10 14.59 -6.65
N LEU A 19 -8.52 13.35 -6.58
CA LEU A 19 -9.24 12.65 -7.63
C LEU A 19 -10.40 11.84 -7.06
N ARG A 20 -11.30 11.38 -7.93
CA ARG A 20 -12.33 10.39 -7.58
C ARG A 20 -12.04 9.08 -8.29
N TYR A 21 -12.05 7.99 -7.51
CA TYR A 21 -11.90 6.62 -8.00
C TYR A 21 -12.89 5.69 -7.27
N SER A 22 -13.59 4.82 -8.01
CA SER A 22 -14.60 3.90 -7.46
C SER A 22 -15.63 4.60 -6.55
N GLY A 23 -16.06 5.82 -6.91
CA GLY A 23 -17.07 6.59 -6.17
C GLY A 23 -16.55 7.31 -4.92
N VAL A 24 -15.28 7.13 -4.55
CA VAL A 24 -14.63 7.74 -3.39
C VAL A 24 -13.70 8.87 -3.83
N ASP A 25 -13.67 9.95 -3.06
CA ASP A 25 -12.69 11.03 -3.25
C ASP A 25 -11.41 10.71 -2.49
N TRP A 26 -10.28 10.85 -3.19
CA TRP A 26 -8.94 10.52 -2.70
C TRP A 26 -8.03 11.73 -2.79
N ASP A 27 -7.35 12.06 -1.70
CA ASP A 27 -6.30 13.06 -1.64
C ASP A 27 -4.95 12.41 -1.97
N ILE A 28 -4.18 13.05 -2.84
CA ILE A 28 -2.79 12.64 -3.09
C ILE A 28 -1.95 13.17 -1.93
N LYS A 29 -1.30 12.24 -1.20
CA LYS A 29 -0.49 12.56 -0.02
C LYS A 29 1.00 12.49 -0.28
N ASP A 30 1.41 11.59 -1.19
CA ASP A 30 2.81 11.43 -1.55
C ASP A 30 2.94 11.08 -3.03
N TYR A 31 4.14 11.30 -3.57
CA TYR A 31 4.53 10.94 -4.91
C TYR A 31 6.01 10.57 -4.93
N SER A 32 6.32 9.40 -5.45
CA SER A 32 7.68 8.90 -5.59
C SER A 32 7.91 8.28 -6.96
N THR A 33 9.17 8.19 -7.35
CA THR A 33 9.59 7.59 -8.61
C THR A 33 10.77 6.66 -8.36
N TYR A 34 10.76 5.53 -9.06
CA TYR A 34 11.83 4.55 -9.02
C TYR A 34 12.25 4.24 -10.45
N GLN A 35 13.52 3.99 -10.64
CA GLN A 35 14.07 3.51 -11.92
C GLN A 35 15.13 2.45 -11.62
N ASP A 36 15.01 1.31 -12.31
CA ASP A 36 16.02 0.28 -12.21
C ASP A 36 17.13 0.47 -13.28
N PRO A 37 18.26 -0.28 -13.16
CA PRO A 37 19.35 -0.21 -14.12
C PRO A 37 18.98 -0.67 -15.55
N GLN A 38 17.90 -1.41 -15.71
CA GLN A 38 17.38 -1.92 -16.97
C GLN A 38 16.50 -0.89 -17.68
N GLY A 39 16.14 0.20 -16.99
CA GLY A 39 15.35 1.30 -17.51
C GLY A 39 13.86 1.21 -17.22
N TYR A 40 13.41 0.21 -16.44
CA TYR A 40 12.06 0.18 -15.90
C TYR A 40 11.84 1.37 -14.98
N GLN A 41 10.70 2.03 -15.13
CA GLN A 41 10.34 3.18 -14.32
C GLN A 41 9.01 2.92 -13.65
N THR A 42 8.95 3.16 -12.36
CA THR A 42 7.73 3.13 -11.57
C THR A 42 7.48 4.49 -10.94
N GLU A 43 6.31 5.02 -11.16
CA GLU A 43 5.79 6.21 -10.47
C GLU A 43 4.70 5.76 -9.51
N GLU A 44 4.71 6.28 -8.30
CA GLU A 44 3.80 5.90 -7.24
C GLU A 44 3.16 7.12 -6.61
N TRP A 45 1.85 7.10 -6.43
CA TRP A 45 1.07 8.09 -5.69
C TRP A 45 0.37 7.44 -4.52
N LEU A 46 0.56 7.98 -3.32
CA LEU A 46 -0.21 7.59 -2.14
C LEU A 46 -1.54 8.35 -2.14
N LEU A 47 -2.63 7.62 -2.24
CA LEU A 47 -4.01 8.07 -2.21
C LEU A 47 -4.60 7.82 -0.83
N VAL A 48 -5.14 8.85 -0.18
CA VAL A 48 -5.79 8.72 1.14
C VAL A 48 -7.21 9.25 1.08
N SER A 49 -8.17 8.41 1.48
CA SER A 49 -9.58 8.82 1.57
C SER A 49 -9.86 9.61 2.85
N SER A 50 -10.99 10.28 2.91
CA SER A 50 -11.44 10.97 4.14
C SER A 50 -11.66 10.03 5.32
N GLY A 51 -11.90 8.74 5.06
CA GLY A 51 -12.03 7.70 6.07
C GLY A 51 -10.69 7.10 6.54
N GLY A 52 -9.56 7.55 5.98
CA GLY A 52 -8.22 7.06 6.32
C GLY A 52 -7.80 5.78 5.60
N SER A 53 -8.58 5.31 4.62
CA SER A 53 -8.13 4.22 3.75
C SER A 53 -7.02 4.71 2.85
N GLU A 54 -6.03 3.85 2.59
CA GLU A 54 -4.87 4.13 1.76
C GLU A 54 -4.85 3.21 0.54
N TYR A 55 -4.59 3.79 -0.61
CA TYR A 55 -4.33 3.11 -1.87
C TYR A 55 -3.05 3.67 -2.50
N TYR A 56 -2.36 2.83 -3.26
CA TYR A 56 -1.22 3.22 -4.08
C TYR A 56 -1.64 3.14 -5.55
N LEU A 57 -1.58 4.25 -6.25
CA LEU A 57 -1.69 4.29 -7.70
C LEU A 57 -0.27 4.16 -8.26
N LEU A 58 -0.06 3.18 -9.13
CA LEU A 58 1.24 2.90 -9.74
C LEU A 58 1.12 3.10 -11.26
N ARG A 59 2.18 3.65 -11.84
CA ARG A 59 2.38 3.70 -13.28
C ARG A 59 3.74 3.08 -13.57
N GLU A 60 3.73 1.99 -14.29
CA GLU A 60 4.94 1.30 -14.69
C GLU A 60 5.21 1.50 -16.17
N TYR A 61 6.46 1.79 -16.49
CA TYR A 61 6.97 1.88 -17.85
C TYR A 61 7.99 0.76 -18.08
N ASP A 62 7.69 -0.12 -19.02
CA ASP A 62 8.57 -1.20 -19.47
C ASP A 62 9.24 -0.79 -20.79
N PRO A 63 10.57 -0.48 -20.79
CA PRO A 63 11.27 -0.09 -21.99
C PRO A 63 11.49 -1.24 -22.99
N SER A 64 11.26 -2.49 -22.57
CA SER A 64 11.41 -3.67 -23.44
C SER A 64 10.20 -3.89 -24.34
N GLU A 65 9.06 -3.28 -24.02
CA GLU A 65 7.84 -3.38 -24.82
C GLU A 65 7.74 -2.25 -25.85
N GLU A 66 7.58 -2.61 -27.12
CA GLU A 66 7.39 -1.64 -28.23
C GLU A 66 5.98 -1.00 -28.20
N ILE A 67 4.99 -1.75 -27.74
CA ILE A 67 3.57 -1.35 -27.69
C ILE A 67 3.04 -1.60 -26.29
N ASN A 68 2.31 -0.63 -25.74
CA ASN A 68 1.75 -0.69 -24.38
C ASN A 68 2.82 -0.72 -23.26
N SER A 69 3.91 -0.04 -23.46
CA SER A 69 5.00 0.08 -22.48
C SER A 69 4.58 0.71 -21.13
N VAL A 70 3.36 1.21 -21.01
CA VAL A 70 2.82 1.84 -19.80
C VAL A 70 1.62 1.06 -19.29
N THR A 71 1.72 0.60 -18.04
CA THR A 71 0.60 -0.05 -17.34
C THR A 71 0.30 0.69 -16.04
N TRP A 72 -0.99 0.82 -15.74
CA TRP A 72 -1.45 1.47 -14.53
C TRP A 72 -2.05 0.43 -13.58
N TYR A 73 -1.74 0.58 -12.30
CA TYR A 73 -2.24 -0.31 -11.26
C TYR A 73 -2.80 0.50 -10.09
N ILE A 74 -3.72 -0.10 -9.37
CA ILE A 74 -4.14 0.34 -8.06
C ILE A 74 -3.88 -0.76 -7.05
N SER A 75 -3.17 -0.46 -5.98
CA SER A 75 -2.78 -1.40 -4.95
C SER A 75 -3.28 -0.96 -3.58
N ASN A 76 -3.65 -1.90 -2.74
CA ASN A 76 -3.98 -1.64 -1.34
C ASN A 76 -3.48 -2.75 -0.44
N GLN A 77 -3.01 -2.36 0.74
CA GLN A 77 -2.64 -3.31 1.78
C GLN A 77 -3.88 -3.97 2.36
N LEU A 78 -3.83 -5.29 2.44
CA LEU A 78 -4.89 -6.10 3.02
C LEU A 78 -4.63 -6.34 4.51
N GLN A 79 -5.57 -5.96 5.34
CA GLN A 79 -5.50 -6.12 6.80
C GLN A 79 -6.32 -7.33 7.26
N ASN A 80 -5.79 -8.10 8.22
CA ASN A 80 -6.50 -9.21 8.87
C ASN A 80 -7.07 -10.25 7.90
N VAL A 81 -6.37 -10.56 6.81
CA VAL A 81 -6.78 -11.56 5.84
C VAL A 81 -6.24 -12.95 6.19
N SER A 82 -6.93 -13.97 5.70
CA SER A 82 -6.51 -15.37 5.83
C SER A 82 -6.23 -15.93 4.45
N LEU A 83 -5.03 -16.48 4.29
CA LEU A 83 -4.61 -17.21 3.10
C LEU A 83 -4.81 -18.71 3.33
N TYR A 84 -5.13 -19.43 2.27
CA TYR A 84 -5.34 -20.87 2.31
C TYR A 84 -4.57 -21.54 1.16
N THR A 85 -4.20 -22.80 1.35
CA THR A 85 -3.72 -23.65 0.25
C THR A 85 -4.86 -24.54 -0.27
N PRO A 86 -4.79 -25.02 -1.53
CA PRO A 86 -5.77 -25.96 -2.06
C PRO A 86 -5.91 -27.22 -1.22
N ASP A 87 -4.81 -27.74 -0.68
CA ASP A 87 -4.76 -28.96 0.14
C ASP A 87 -5.43 -28.79 1.50
N PHE A 88 -5.44 -27.58 2.05
CA PHE A 88 -6.02 -27.27 3.35
C PHE A 88 -7.02 -26.09 3.26
N PRO A 89 -8.13 -26.25 2.52
CA PRO A 89 -9.03 -25.13 2.22
C PRO A 89 -9.83 -24.62 3.42
N LYS A 90 -9.78 -25.30 4.56
CA LYS A 90 -10.47 -24.90 5.81
C LYS A 90 -9.52 -24.36 6.88
N ASN A 91 -8.22 -24.56 6.69
CA ASN A 91 -7.20 -24.18 7.67
C ASN A 91 -6.37 -23.03 7.10
N PRO A 92 -6.47 -21.82 7.65
CA PRO A 92 -5.67 -20.71 7.17
C PRO A 92 -4.18 -20.96 7.41
N LEU A 93 -3.35 -20.53 6.49
CA LEU A 93 -1.91 -20.51 6.65
C LEU A 93 -1.55 -19.62 7.85
N GLN A 94 -0.65 -20.14 8.69
CA GLN A 94 -0.08 -19.34 9.75
C GLN A 94 0.93 -18.35 9.14
N LEU A 95 0.66 -17.05 9.28
CA LEU A 95 1.52 -16.01 8.70
C LEU A 95 2.97 -16.08 9.18
N THR A 96 3.19 -16.50 10.43
CA THR A 96 4.54 -16.75 10.96
C THR A 96 5.27 -17.91 10.28
N THR A 97 4.53 -18.95 9.85
CA THR A 97 5.09 -20.05 9.07
C THR A 97 5.44 -19.57 7.68
N LEU A 98 4.52 -18.89 7.02
CA LEU A 98 4.74 -18.30 5.70
C LEU A 98 5.95 -17.36 5.69
N TRP A 99 6.07 -16.48 6.69
CA TRP A 99 7.24 -15.60 6.83
C TRP A 99 8.55 -16.39 6.90
N LYS A 100 8.60 -17.46 7.72
CA LYS A 100 9.80 -18.31 7.85
C LYS A 100 10.17 -18.98 6.53
N GLU A 101 9.19 -19.50 5.83
CA GLU A 101 9.39 -20.14 4.52
C GLU A 101 9.95 -19.15 3.51
N MET A 102 9.43 -17.94 3.47
CA MET A 102 9.95 -16.87 2.60
C MET A 102 11.40 -16.50 2.96
N GLN A 103 11.76 -16.45 4.25
CA GLN A 103 13.13 -16.09 4.67
C GLN A 103 14.18 -17.13 4.29
N VAL A 104 13.81 -18.40 4.20
CA VAL A 104 14.75 -19.46 3.77
C VAL A 104 14.68 -19.71 2.25
N LEU A 105 13.95 -18.88 1.52
CA LEU A 105 13.78 -18.96 0.06
C LEU A 105 13.31 -20.35 -0.39
N ASN A 106 12.42 -20.95 0.38
CA ASN A 106 11.79 -22.22 0.01
C ASN A 106 10.93 -22.03 -1.25
N THR A 107 10.57 -23.16 -1.84
CA THR A 107 9.67 -23.15 -3.00
C THR A 107 8.32 -22.54 -2.60
N PRO A 108 7.89 -21.44 -3.24
CA PRO A 108 6.58 -20.86 -3.00
C PRO A 108 5.45 -21.84 -3.22
N TYR A 109 4.33 -21.64 -2.56
CA TYR A 109 3.12 -22.40 -2.82
C TYR A 109 2.68 -22.16 -4.28
N PRO A 110 2.38 -23.20 -5.07
CA PRO A 110 1.98 -22.99 -6.47
C PRO A 110 0.63 -22.27 -6.63
N GLU A 111 -0.22 -22.39 -5.60
CA GLU A 111 -1.53 -21.73 -5.54
C GLU A 111 -1.85 -21.31 -4.12
N LEU A 112 -2.35 -20.09 -3.97
CA LEU A 112 -2.94 -19.58 -2.74
C LEU A 112 -4.39 -19.17 -2.98
N LYS A 113 -5.21 -19.24 -1.93
CA LYS A 113 -6.60 -18.78 -1.96
C LYS A 113 -6.80 -17.65 -0.97
N LEU A 114 -7.45 -16.60 -1.46
CA LEU A 114 -7.90 -15.44 -0.69
C LEU A 114 -9.35 -15.14 -1.08
N PHE A 115 -10.26 -15.00 -0.11
CA PHE A 115 -11.69 -14.74 -0.35
C PHE A 115 -12.33 -15.69 -1.39
N TYR A 116 -12.01 -17.01 -1.30
CA TYR A 116 -12.47 -18.05 -2.23
C TYR A 116 -11.95 -17.95 -3.67
N LYS A 117 -11.08 -17.00 -3.97
CA LYS A 117 -10.42 -16.81 -5.26
C LYS A 117 -9.03 -17.44 -5.22
N SER A 118 -8.66 -18.12 -6.30
CA SER A 118 -7.32 -18.71 -6.47
C SER A 118 -6.37 -17.72 -7.13
N TYR A 119 -5.14 -17.70 -6.63
CA TYR A 119 -4.02 -16.94 -7.15
C TYR A 119 -2.85 -17.90 -7.34
N TYR A 120 -2.20 -17.81 -8.47
CA TYR A 120 -1.13 -18.73 -8.90
C TYR A 120 0.21 -18.02 -8.82
N PHE A 121 1.20 -18.73 -8.29
CA PHE A 121 2.55 -18.20 -8.17
C PHE A 121 3.11 -17.82 -9.56
N ASP A 122 3.68 -16.63 -9.62
CA ASP A 122 4.28 -16.07 -10.83
C ASP A 122 5.77 -15.83 -10.64
N SER A 123 6.14 -15.01 -9.67
CA SER A 123 7.54 -14.62 -9.46
C SER A 123 7.91 -14.41 -8.00
N GLN A 124 9.22 -14.51 -7.75
CA GLN A 124 9.84 -14.13 -6.49
C GLN A 124 10.89 -13.07 -6.78
N THR A 125 10.84 -11.98 -6.04
CA THR A 125 11.84 -10.92 -6.11
C THR A 125 12.47 -10.70 -4.75
N GLU A 126 13.77 -10.40 -4.76
CA GLU A 126 14.51 -9.94 -3.60
C GLU A 126 14.98 -8.52 -3.88
N GLY A 127 14.73 -7.64 -2.94
CA GLY A 127 15.09 -6.25 -3.10
C GLY A 127 15.50 -5.61 -1.78
N SER A 128 16.13 -4.47 -1.90
CA SER A 128 16.34 -3.57 -0.79
C SER A 128 15.61 -2.26 -1.11
N TYR A 129 14.99 -1.69 -0.11
CA TYR A 129 14.38 -0.38 -0.24
C TYR A 129 14.82 0.52 0.91
N ASP A 130 14.93 1.79 0.63
CA ASP A 130 15.29 2.78 1.63
C ASP A 130 14.02 3.34 2.29
N SER A 131 13.94 3.14 3.60
CA SER A 131 12.87 3.72 4.41
C SER A 131 13.50 4.46 5.58
N GLU A 132 13.19 5.71 5.73
CA GLU A 132 13.70 6.56 6.82
C GLU A 132 15.25 6.56 6.95
N GLY A 133 15.94 6.51 5.81
CA GLY A 133 17.41 6.49 5.76
C GLY A 133 18.05 5.16 6.17
N LYS A 134 17.28 4.07 6.17
CA LYS A 134 17.77 2.71 6.41
C LYS A 134 17.38 1.81 5.25
N THR A 135 18.36 1.10 4.72
CA THR A 135 18.15 0.05 3.73
C THR A 135 17.57 -1.18 4.42
N LYS A 136 16.39 -1.63 4.00
CA LYS A 136 15.76 -2.86 4.48
C LYS A 136 15.68 -3.87 3.35
N SER A 137 16.00 -5.12 3.63
CA SER A 137 15.78 -6.22 2.68
C SER A 137 14.30 -6.63 2.67
N ARG A 138 13.81 -6.99 1.49
CA ARG A 138 12.44 -7.47 1.27
C ARG A 138 12.48 -8.66 0.32
N ILE A 139 11.67 -9.66 0.63
CA ILE A 139 11.37 -10.77 -0.28
C ILE A 139 9.90 -10.63 -0.64
N THR A 140 9.58 -10.63 -1.92
CA THR A 140 8.21 -10.55 -2.43
C THR A 140 7.89 -11.82 -3.20
N TRP A 141 6.74 -12.42 -2.89
CA TRP A 141 6.11 -13.47 -3.69
C TRP A 141 4.90 -12.89 -4.38
N ASP A 142 4.91 -12.94 -5.72
CA ASP A 142 3.84 -12.44 -6.57
C ASP A 142 2.98 -13.59 -7.08
N TYR A 143 1.67 -13.42 -6.95
CA TYR A 143 0.65 -14.35 -7.40
C TYR A 143 -0.36 -13.62 -8.25
N TRP A 144 -0.76 -14.22 -9.36
CA TRP A 144 -1.80 -13.65 -10.20
C TRP A 144 -3.05 -14.53 -10.22
N ASP A 145 -4.21 -13.90 -10.37
CA ASP A 145 -5.42 -14.63 -10.70
C ASP A 145 -5.32 -15.19 -12.13
N LYS A 146 -6.21 -16.15 -12.45
CA LYS A 146 -6.17 -16.84 -13.73
C LYS A 146 -6.23 -15.92 -14.96
N ASP A 147 -6.88 -14.79 -14.82
CA ASP A 147 -7.08 -13.83 -15.91
C ASP A 147 -5.99 -12.74 -15.94
N HIS A 148 -5.00 -12.83 -15.06
CA HIS A 148 -3.93 -11.82 -14.86
C HIS A 148 -4.47 -10.39 -14.68
N CYS A 149 -5.61 -10.26 -13.99
CA CYS A 149 -6.25 -8.98 -13.71
C CYS A 149 -5.97 -8.46 -12.29
N VAL A 150 -5.73 -9.38 -11.36
CA VAL A 150 -5.47 -9.07 -9.95
C VAL A 150 -4.25 -9.84 -9.48
N ASN A 151 -3.27 -9.10 -8.99
CA ASN A 151 -2.09 -9.61 -8.31
C ASN A 151 -2.33 -9.63 -6.79
N LEU A 152 -1.78 -10.66 -6.14
CA LEU A 152 -1.65 -10.79 -4.71
C LEU A 152 -0.17 -10.82 -4.39
N ALA A 153 0.38 -9.73 -3.90
CA ALA A 153 1.77 -9.63 -3.49
C ALA A 153 1.89 -9.90 -1.98
N ILE A 154 2.81 -10.77 -1.62
CA ILE A 154 3.15 -11.09 -0.22
C ILE A 154 4.57 -10.64 0.01
N GLU A 155 4.76 -9.66 0.89
CA GLU A 155 6.04 -9.06 1.19
C GLU A 155 6.49 -9.46 2.59
N SER A 156 7.67 -10.07 2.69
CA SER A 156 8.29 -10.40 3.96
C SER A 156 9.49 -9.50 4.23
N PHE A 157 9.51 -8.95 5.43
CA PHE A 157 10.56 -8.07 5.92
C PHE A 157 11.29 -8.71 7.10
N PRO A 158 12.48 -8.23 7.46
CA PRO A 158 13.09 -8.58 8.73
C PRO A 158 12.13 -8.32 9.91
N ASN A 159 12.36 -8.97 11.05
CA ASN A 159 11.58 -8.80 12.29
C ASN A 159 10.15 -9.36 12.26
N LEU A 160 9.91 -10.45 11.53
CA LEU A 160 8.62 -11.15 11.45
C LEU A 160 7.49 -10.30 10.82
N GLN A 161 7.81 -9.22 10.18
CA GLN A 161 6.82 -8.40 9.49
C GLN A 161 6.48 -9.04 8.14
N LEU A 162 5.18 -9.18 7.87
CA LEU A 162 4.63 -9.68 6.61
C LEU A 162 3.47 -8.78 6.22
N GLU A 163 3.52 -8.32 4.98
CA GLU A 163 2.49 -7.46 4.40
C GLU A 163 1.90 -8.13 3.17
N ILE A 164 0.62 -7.94 2.97
CA ILE A 164 -0.13 -8.55 1.86
C ILE A 164 -0.83 -7.42 1.13
N TYR A 165 -0.62 -7.36 -0.18
CA TYR A 165 -1.21 -6.36 -1.05
C TYR A 165 -2.08 -7.01 -2.10
N SER A 166 -3.17 -6.34 -2.45
CA SER A 166 -3.96 -6.65 -3.62
C SER A 166 -3.79 -5.54 -4.64
N THR A 167 -3.29 -5.90 -5.80
CA THR A 167 -3.01 -4.97 -6.90
C THR A 167 -3.83 -5.37 -8.12
N LYS A 168 -4.46 -4.43 -8.77
CA LYS A 168 -5.20 -4.68 -10.01
C LYS A 168 -4.84 -3.67 -11.09
N ILE A 169 -4.90 -4.11 -12.33
CA ILE A 169 -4.75 -3.25 -13.50
C ILE A 169 -5.96 -2.30 -13.55
N VAL A 170 -5.69 -1.03 -13.81
CA VAL A 170 -6.69 0.02 -13.98
C VAL A 170 -6.40 0.85 -15.22
N LYS A 171 -7.41 1.54 -15.71
CA LYS A 171 -7.25 2.48 -16.81
C LYS A 171 -7.34 3.91 -16.29
N PRO A 172 -6.56 4.86 -16.83
CA PRO A 172 -6.65 6.27 -16.43
C PRO A 172 -8.06 6.84 -16.48
N GLU A 173 -8.91 6.33 -17.38
CA GLU A 173 -10.31 6.76 -17.55
C GLU A 173 -11.20 6.39 -16.36
N GLU A 174 -10.75 5.50 -15.46
CA GLU A 174 -11.47 5.19 -14.22
C GLU A 174 -11.35 6.30 -13.17
N PHE A 175 -10.39 7.22 -13.35
CA PHE A 175 -10.16 8.35 -12.45
C PHE A 175 -10.88 9.60 -12.95
N HIS A 176 -11.64 10.23 -12.07
CA HIS A 176 -12.51 11.35 -12.42
C HIS A 176 -12.31 12.53 -11.46
N ASN A 177 -12.92 13.67 -11.79
CA ASN A 177 -12.97 14.86 -10.93
C ASN A 177 -11.60 15.27 -10.37
N ILE A 178 -10.58 15.27 -11.24
CA ILE A 178 -9.23 15.66 -10.86
C ILE A 178 -9.22 17.15 -10.52
N GLN A 179 -8.80 17.49 -9.31
CA GLN A 179 -8.72 18.84 -8.78
C GLN A 179 -7.31 19.10 -8.29
N LYS A 180 -6.74 20.24 -8.68
CA LYS A 180 -5.39 20.64 -8.34
C LYS A 180 -5.35 21.48 -7.06
N GLY A 181 -4.43 21.15 -6.14
CA GLY A 181 -4.15 21.94 -4.94
C GLY A 181 -5.33 22.14 -3.98
N VAL A 182 -6.31 21.22 -3.95
CA VAL A 182 -7.53 21.38 -3.14
C VAL A 182 -7.49 20.63 -1.81
N SER A 183 -6.63 19.63 -1.65
CA SER A 183 -6.42 19.05 -0.35
C SER A 183 -5.57 20.03 0.46
N SER A 184 -6.25 20.96 1.17
CA SER A 184 -5.53 21.60 2.27
C SER A 184 -4.90 20.49 3.10
N GLU A 185 -3.65 20.66 3.49
CA GLU A 185 -3.07 19.90 4.59
C GLU A 185 -4.03 20.08 5.79
N ARG A 186 -5.07 19.27 5.87
CA ARG A 186 -5.48 18.85 7.19
C ARG A 186 -4.27 18.07 7.66
N GLN A 187 -3.37 18.77 8.34
CA GLN A 187 -2.52 18.13 9.33
C GLN A 187 -3.51 17.27 10.12
N VAL A 188 -3.61 16.00 9.76
CA VAL A 188 -4.05 15.00 10.71
C VAL A 188 -3.01 15.19 11.79
N LEU A 189 -3.41 15.89 12.86
CA LEU A 189 -2.59 16.03 14.05
C LEU A 189 -2.42 14.60 14.52
N ARG A 190 -1.44 13.93 13.96
CA ARG A 190 -0.98 12.63 14.42
C ARG A 190 -0.34 12.98 15.75
N TRP A 191 -1.19 12.94 16.78
CA TRP A 191 -0.73 13.09 18.15
C TRP A 191 0.35 12.02 18.31
N LYS A 192 1.60 12.50 18.36
CA LYS A 192 2.71 11.60 18.63
C LYS A 192 2.32 10.85 19.90
N PRO A 193 2.47 9.51 19.95
CA PRO A 193 2.12 8.72 21.14
C PRO A 193 2.71 9.32 22.42
N GLU A 194 3.88 9.92 22.32
CA GLU A 194 4.57 10.66 23.38
C GLU A 194 3.74 11.83 23.92
N LEU A 195 3.12 12.64 23.06
CA LEU A 195 2.26 13.75 23.46
C LEU A 195 0.98 13.29 24.15
N ILE A 196 0.42 12.14 23.74
CA ILE A 196 -0.75 11.53 24.39
C ILE A 196 -0.38 11.08 25.80
N ILE A 197 0.78 10.45 25.97
CA ILE A 197 1.28 9.99 27.27
C ILE A 197 1.53 11.19 28.18
N GLU A 198 2.19 12.23 27.70
CA GLU A 198 2.42 13.48 28.46
C GLU A 198 1.10 14.15 28.91
N LEU A 199 0.10 14.18 28.02
CA LEU A 199 -1.21 14.73 28.34
C LEU A 199 -1.93 13.91 29.44
N ILE A 200 -1.87 12.58 29.35
CA ILE A 200 -2.45 11.68 30.36
C ILE A 200 -1.76 11.89 31.72
N ILE A 201 -0.42 11.96 31.73
CA ILE A 201 0.34 12.21 32.96
C ILE A 201 -0.05 13.56 33.56
N ALA A 202 -0.14 14.61 32.76
CA ALA A 202 -0.55 15.95 33.23
C ALA A 202 -1.97 15.94 33.83
N LEU A 203 -2.91 15.22 33.22
CA LEU A 203 -4.27 15.06 33.74
C LEU A 203 -4.31 14.29 35.06
N ILE A 204 -3.47 13.29 35.25
CA ILE A 204 -3.34 12.52 36.49
C ILE A 204 -2.82 13.46 37.61
N PHE A 205 -1.75 14.21 37.36
CA PHE A 205 -1.22 15.16 38.35
C PHE A 205 -2.23 16.26 38.70
N LEU A 206 -2.96 16.78 37.73
CA LEU A 206 -4.02 17.75 37.94
C LEU A 206 -5.13 17.19 38.84
N SER A 207 -5.57 15.96 38.58
CA SER A 207 -6.62 15.32 39.39
C SER A 207 -6.17 15.04 40.83
N ILE A 208 -4.92 14.64 41.06
CA ILE A 208 -4.33 14.47 42.37
C ILE A 208 -4.24 15.82 43.10
N GLY A 209 -3.81 16.89 42.42
CA GLY A 209 -3.73 18.22 42.96
C GLY A 209 -5.09 18.76 43.41
N ILE A 210 -6.14 18.56 42.60
CA ILE A 210 -7.51 18.93 42.95
C ILE A 210 -8.02 18.11 44.16
N PHE A 211 -7.73 16.80 44.17
CA PHE A 211 -8.13 15.95 45.29
C PHE A 211 -7.51 16.38 46.62
N LEU A 212 -6.20 16.69 46.62
CA LEU A 212 -5.50 17.20 47.80
C LEU A 212 -5.98 18.59 48.25
N MET A 213 -6.46 19.41 47.32
CA MET A 213 -7.01 20.73 47.62
C MET A 213 -8.40 20.67 48.28
N ILE A 214 -9.17 19.61 48.00
CA ILE A 214 -10.55 19.45 48.51
C ILE A 214 -10.57 18.61 49.80
N PHE A 215 -9.67 17.65 49.95
CA PHE A 215 -9.69 16.65 51.02
C PHE A 215 -8.41 16.62 51.90
N GLY A 216 -7.40 17.45 51.63
CA GLY A 216 -6.22 17.68 52.46
C GLY A 216 -6.36 18.97 53.22
#